data_b04fbf1e9531addccd4d526494bb6ae1
#
_entry.id   b04fbf1e9531addccd4d526494bb6ae1
#
_cell.length_a   1.000
_cell.length_b   1.000
_cell.length_c   1.000
_cell.angle_alpha   90.00
_cell.angle_beta   90.00
_cell.angle_gamma   90.00
#
_symmetry.space_group_name_H-M   'P 1'
#
loop_
_entity.id
_entity.type
_entity.pdbx_description
1 polymer ?
#
loop_
_entity_poly.entity_id
_entity_poly.type
_entity_poly.pdbx_seq_one_letter_code
_entity_poly.pdbx_strand_id
1 'polypeptide(L)'
;MAVINVTVYDSTENKRVPVELPDDAVASKIIAVLVDKLQLPKNGPDGAPLSYKFHHKNSGRQVLDAQTLAEAAVKDGDILRLQPEITAG
;
A
#
# COMPACT_ATOMS: atom_id res chain seq x y z
N MET A 1 5.31 4.59 18.92
CA MET A 1 4.13 4.76 18.07
C MET A 1 4.14 6.14 17.45
N ALA A 2 4.33 6.21 16.17
CA ALA A 2 4.38 7.47 15.46
C ALA A 2 3.46 7.43 14.25
N VAL A 3 2.90 8.58 13.92
CA VAL A 3 2.10 8.74 12.70
C VAL A 3 2.99 9.43 11.68
N ILE A 4 3.03 8.87 10.48
CA ILE A 4 3.80 9.44 9.39
C ILE A 4 2.87 9.84 8.25
N ASN A 5 3.27 10.87 7.53
CA ASN A 5 2.56 11.32 6.34
C ASN A 5 3.23 10.72 5.12
N VAL A 6 2.47 9.99 4.31
CA VAL A 6 2.98 9.41 3.07
C VAL A 6 2.00 9.72 1.95
N THR A 7 2.49 9.70 0.74
CA THR A 7 1.65 9.82 -0.44
C THR A 7 1.46 8.43 -1.03
N VAL A 8 0.21 8.04 -1.20
CA VAL A 8 -0.13 6.74 -1.77
C VAL A 8 -0.53 6.93 -3.23
N TYR A 9 0.14 6.22 -4.12
CA TYR A 9 -0.17 6.20 -5.54
C TYR A 9 -0.95 4.92 -5.83
N ASP A 10 -1.88 4.99 -6.79
CA ASP A 10 -2.51 3.78 -7.30
C ASP A 10 -1.56 3.08 -8.29
N SER A 11 -1.99 1.93 -8.82
CA SER A 11 -1.15 1.14 -9.71
C SER A 11 -0.80 1.86 -11.02
N THR A 12 -1.66 2.77 -11.45
CA THR A 12 -1.44 3.56 -12.66
C THR A 12 -0.72 4.87 -12.38
N GLU A 13 -0.55 5.20 -11.10
CA GLU A 13 0.00 6.47 -10.63
C GLU A 13 -0.84 7.69 -11.03
N ASN A 14 -2.09 7.46 -11.44
CA ASN A 14 -3.01 8.55 -11.78
C ASN A 14 -3.61 9.20 -10.55
N LYS A 15 -3.76 8.44 -9.46
CA LYS A 15 -4.26 8.96 -8.19
C LYS A 15 -3.12 9.06 -7.20
N ARG A 16 -3.02 10.21 -6.56
CA ARG A 16 -2.01 10.47 -5.54
C ARG A 16 -2.73 11.05 -4.34
N VAL A 17 -2.74 10.30 -3.26
CA VAL A 17 -3.49 10.69 -2.07
C VAL A 17 -2.55 10.79 -0.89
N PRO A 18 -2.43 11.96 -0.26
CA PRO A 18 -1.68 12.07 0.97
C PRO A 18 -2.49 11.45 2.12
N VAL A 19 -1.84 10.61 2.91
CA VAL A 19 -2.50 9.96 4.04
C VAL A 19 -1.59 9.96 5.25
N GLU A 20 -2.19 9.93 6.43
CA GLU A 20 -1.48 9.73 7.67
C GLU A 20 -1.64 8.29 8.08
N LEU A 21 -0.54 7.61 8.35
CA LEU A 21 -0.56 6.20 8.71
C LEU A 21 0.28 5.96 9.96
N PRO A 22 -0.18 5.06 10.86
CA PRO A 22 0.66 4.67 11.98
C PRO A 22 1.81 3.79 11.48
N ASP A 23 3.01 4.07 11.96
CA ASP A 23 4.18 3.32 11.51
C ASP A 23 4.29 1.94 12.15
N ASP A 24 3.50 1.68 13.21
CA ASP A 24 3.49 0.41 13.92
C ASP A 24 2.38 -0.55 13.46
N ALA A 25 1.57 -0.15 12.47
CA ALA A 25 0.56 -1.03 11.91
C ALA A 25 1.15 -1.86 10.76
N VAL A 26 0.70 -3.11 10.66
CA VAL A 26 1.19 -3.98 9.58
C VAL A 26 0.61 -3.56 8.23
N ALA A 27 1.39 -3.76 7.18
CA ALA A 27 1.04 -3.30 5.84
C ALA A 27 -0.29 -3.90 5.35
N SER A 28 -0.56 -5.16 5.64
CA SER A 28 -1.80 -5.79 5.20
C SER A 28 -3.04 -5.10 5.71
N LYS A 29 -3.02 -4.63 6.95
CA LYS A 29 -4.15 -3.90 7.53
C LYS A 29 -4.31 -2.52 6.90
N ILE A 30 -3.19 -1.85 6.67
CA ILE A 30 -3.20 -0.53 6.05
C ILE A 30 -3.73 -0.63 4.62
N ILE A 31 -3.28 -1.63 3.87
CA ILE A 31 -3.73 -1.86 2.50
C ILE A 31 -5.23 -2.08 2.45
N ALA A 32 -5.76 -2.91 3.34
CA ALA A 32 -7.20 -3.18 3.37
C ALA A 32 -8.02 -1.91 3.56
N VAL A 33 -7.58 -1.04 4.46
CA VAL A 33 -8.26 0.23 4.71
C VAL A 33 -8.15 1.15 3.49
N LEU A 34 -6.97 1.23 2.88
CA LEU A 34 -6.75 2.11 1.73
C LEU A 34 -7.51 1.65 0.49
N VAL A 35 -7.56 0.35 0.24
CA VAL A 35 -8.33 -0.19 -0.89
C VAL A 35 -9.79 0.19 -0.76
N ASP A 36 -10.34 0.11 0.45
CA ASP A 36 -11.71 0.50 0.71
C ASP A 36 -11.90 2.02 0.57
N LYS A 37 -11.00 2.79 1.17
CA LYS A 37 -11.08 4.25 1.18
C LYS A 37 -10.95 4.85 -0.20
N LEU A 38 -10.04 4.32 -1.02
CA LEU A 38 -9.78 4.80 -2.37
C LEU A 38 -10.70 4.16 -3.39
N GLN A 39 -11.57 3.27 -2.95
CA GLN A 39 -12.54 2.56 -3.81
C GLN A 39 -11.84 1.84 -4.97
N LEU A 40 -10.74 1.18 -4.64
CA LEU A 40 -10.00 0.39 -5.62
C LEU A 40 -10.73 -0.93 -5.90
N PRO A 41 -10.56 -1.50 -7.11
CA PRO A 41 -11.19 -2.78 -7.42
C PRO A 41 -10.68 -3.86 -6.48
N LYS A 42 -11.60 -4.63 -5.92
CA LYS A 42 -11.26 -5.74 -5.01
C LYS A 42 -11.12 -7.05 -5.74
N ASN A 43 -11.68 -7.14 -6.94
CA ASN A 43 -11.64 -8.34 -7.77
C ASN A 43 -11.07 -8.01 -9.13
N GLY A 44 -10.35 -8.97 -9.72
CA GLY A 44 -9.81 -8.85 -11.05
C GLY A 44 -10.84 -9.10 -12.14
N PRO A 45 -10.44 -9.02 -13.42
CA PRO A 45 -11.35 -9.21 -14.55
C PRO A 45 -12.00 -10.60 -14.58
N ASP A 46 -11.35 -11.59 -13.98
CA ASP A 46 -11.85 -12.97 -13.90
C ASP A 46 -12.71 -13.21 -12.65
N GLY A 47 -12.94 -12.17 -11.86
CA GLY A 47 -13.70 -12.29 -10.62
C GLY A 47 -12.88 -12.75 -9.42
N ALA A 48 -11.61 -13.09 -9.62
CA ALA A 48 -10.75 -13.52 -8.52
C ALA A 48 -10.34 -12.32 -7.65
N PRO A 49 -10.20 -12.51 -6.33
CA PRO A 49 -9.81 -11.40 -5.47
C PRO A 49 -8.41 -10.91 -5.79
N LEU A 50 -8.24 -9.60 -5.75
CA LEU A 50 -6.94 -8.97 -5.96
C LEU A 50 -6.26 -8.75 -4.62
N SER A 51 -4.98 -9.09 -4.55
CA SER A 51 -4.13 -8.77 -3.42
C SER A 51 -3.31 -7.54 -3.79
N TYR A 52 -3.38 -6.51 -2.96
CA TYR A 52 -2.57 -5.32 -3.17
C TYR A 52 -1.35 -5.37 -2.29
N LYS A 53 -0.24 -4.87 -2.82
CA LYS A 53 1.02 -4.76 -2.09
C LYS A 53 1.52 -3.32 -2.14
N PHE A 54 2.22 -2.91 -1.11
CA PHE A 54 2.91 -1.63 -1.12
C PHE A 54 4.28 -1.77 -1.77
N HIS A 55 4.56 -0.88 -2.67
CA HIS A 55 5.90 -0.71 -3.22
C HIS A 55 6.45 0.60 -2.69
N HIS A 56 7.53 0.54 -1.93
CA HIS A 56 8.18 1.73 -1.37
C HIS A 56 9.08 2.34 -2.43
N LYS A 57 8.62 3.43 -3.04
CA LYS A 57 9.30 4.02 -4.19
C LYS A 57 10.69 4.55 -3.84
N ASN A 58 10.85 5.08 -2.65
CA ASN A 58 12.11 5.68 -2.22
C ASN A 58 13.25 4.66 -2.12
N SER A 59 12.94 3.43 -1.72
CA SER A 59 13.95 2.37 -1.59
C SER A 59 13.91 1.37 -2.73
N GLY A 60 12.85 1.36 -3.52
CA GLY A 60 12.66 0.38 -4.58
C GLY A 60 12.29 -1.00 -4.08
N ARG A 61 11.87 -1.12 -2.82
CA ARG A 61 11.55 -2.41 -2.21
C ARG A 61 10.06 -2.55 -1.97
N GLN A 62 9.58 -3.79 -2.01
CA GLN A 62 8.21 -4.10 -1.65
C GLN A 62 8.09 -4.21 -0.13
N VAL A 63 7.03 -3.63 0.43
CA VAL A 63 6.71 -3.77 1.84
C VAL A 63 5.92 -5.07 2.00
N LEU A 64 6.42 -5.96 2.83
CA LEU A 64 5.77 -7.25 3.05
C LEU A 64 4.52 -7.08 3.92
N ASP A 65 3.55 -7.97 3.74
CA ASP A 65 2.25 -7.88 4.43
C ASP A 65 2.38 -7.87 5.95
N ALA A 66 3.32 -8.63 6.49
CA ALA A 66 3.51 -8.75 7.93
C ALA A 66 4.43 -7.67 8.50
N GLN A 67 5.02 -6.84 7.64
CA GLN A 67 5.89 -5.76 8.09
C GLN A 67 5.09 -4.53 8.47
N THR A 68 5.54 -3.84 9.50
CA THR A 68 5.07 -2.48 9.78
C THR A 68 5.81 -1.52 8.85
N LEU A 69 5.30 -0.29 8.75
CA LEU A 69 5.99 0.72 7.93
C LEU A 69 7.37 1.04 8.53
N ALA A 70 7.48 1.04 9.85
CA ALA A 70 8.77 1.27 10.50
C ALA A 70 9.78 0.16 10.16
N GLU A 71 9.33 -1.09 10.15
CA GLU A 71 10.20 -2.22 9.78
C GLU A 71 10.65 -2.15 8.34
N ALA A 72 9.83 -1.60 7.46
CA ALA A 72 10.16 -1.41 6.05
C ALA A 72 10.95 -0.13 5.79
N ALA A 73 11.30 0.61 6.84
CA ALA A 73 12.03 1.88 6.76
C ALA A 73 11.28 2.96 5.99
N VAL A 74 9.96 2.92 6.01
CA VAL A 74 9.13 3.98 5.43
C VAL A 74 9.11 5.14 6.40
N LYS A 75 9.37 6.34 5.89
CA LYS A 75 9.50 7.55 6.71
C LYS A 75 8.49 8.59 6.27
N ASP A 76 8.32 9.59 7.11
CA ASP A 76 7.46 10.73 6.82
C ASP A 76 7.90 11.38 5.50
N GLY A 77 6.95 11.65 4.63
CA GLY A 77 7.22 12.22 3.32
C GLY A 77 7.49 11.21 2.21
N ASP A 78 7.55 9.94 2.53
CA ASP A 78 7.84 8.90 1.54
C ASP A 78 6.63 8.61 0.66
N ILE A 79 6.88 7.91 -0.44
CA ILE A 79 5.86 7.55 -1.42
C ILE A 79 5.68 6.04 -1.44
N LEU A 80 4.42 5.61 -1.33
CA LEU A 80 4.04 4.21 -1.44
C LEU A 80 3.11 4.04 -2.64
N ARG A 81 3.33 3.00 -3.42
CA ARG A 81 2.45 2.66 -4.53
C ARG A 81 1.71 1.37 -4.22
N LEU A 82 0.38 1.41 -4.36
CA LEU A 82 -0.45 0.21 -4.25
C LEU A 82 -0.46 -0.48 -5.59
N GLN A 83 0.01 -1.71 -5.63
CA GLN A 83 0.07 -2.48 -6.86
C GLN A 83 -0.67 -3.80 -6.67
N PRO A 84 -1.62 -4.11 -7.55
CA PRO A 84 -2.29 -5.40 -7.47
C PRO A 84 -1.32 -6.49 -7.88
N GLU A 85 -1.32 -7.58 -7.10
CA GLU A 85 -0.53 -8.75 -7.41
C GLU A 85 -1.46 -9.78 -8.05
N ILE A 86 -1.17 -10.15 -9.28
CA ILE A 86 -1.95 -11.17 -9.98
C ILE A 86 -1.25 -12.50 -9.75
N THR A 87 -1.93 -13.39 -9.03
CA THR A 87 -1.43 -14.74 -8.82
C THR A 87 -1.93 -15.59 -9.97
N ALA A 88 -1.01 -16.01 -10.83
CA ALA A 88 -1.32 -16.96 -11.86
C ALA A 88 -1.35 -18.34 -11.23
N GLY A 89 -2.52 -18.94 -11.21
CA GLY A 89 -2.54 -20.25 -10.63
C GLY A 89 -3.71 -21.05 -10.92
#